data_04a4f78afad063f624b676735d6bb779
#
_entry.id   04a4f78afad063f624b676735d6bb779
#
_cell.length_a   1.000
_cell.length_b   1.000
_cell.length_c   1.000
_cell.angle_alpha   90.00
_cell.angle_beta   90.00
_cell.angle_gamma   90.00
#
_symmetry.space_group_name_H-M   'P 1'
#
loop_
_entity.id
_entity.type
_entity.pdbx_description
1 polymer ?
#
loop_
_entity_poly.entity_id
_entity_poly.type
_entity_poly.pdbx_seq_one_letter_code
_entity_poly.pdbx_strand_id
1 'polypeptide(L)'
;MNFPLFIDLKDKKVLIVGAGAIAARRATVLVEFGAKVTVMAPEAGSGVQVNHAAELKSFTAVGDSVLEQYAQPDKCAAGEKSPWECRTIPVRKLAEAGRLVWKRHAFCEQDLEELNQFFLVIAATDDPAVNDHIVQLCHERHIPVNHAGDQAQCDFQFPAIVQKGPV
;
A
#
# COMPACT_ATOMS: atom_id res chain seq x y z
N MET A 1 -2.54 11.29 22.64
CA MET A 1 -1.10 11.57 22.43
C MET A 1 -0.50 10.31 21.82
N ASN A 2 0.14 10.37 20.63
CA ASN A 2 0.70 9.20 19.96
C ASN A 2 2.18 9.04 20.30
N PHE A 3 2.60 7.80 20.60
CA PHE A 3 4.00 7.47 20.84
C PHE A 3 4.63 6.96 19.54
N PRO A 4 5.73 7.55 19.05
CA PRO A 4 6.40 7.06 17.85
C PRO A 4 7.11 5.73 18.11
N LEU A 5 6.87 4.76 17.25
CA LEU A 5 7.48 3.43 17.31
C LEU A 5 8.07 3.08 15.95
N PHE A 6 9.28 2.54 15.93
CA PHE A 6 9.89 1.98 14.73
C PHE A 6 9.72 0.47 14.72
N ILE A 7 9.21 -0.08 13.63
CA ILE A 7 8.92 -1.50 13.47
C ILE A 7 9.72 -2.03 12.28
N ASP A 8 10.44 -3.13 12.47
CA ASP A 8 11.02 -3.87 11.35
C ASP A 8 9.91 -4.64 10.63
N LEU A 9 9.64 -4.25 9.38
CA LEU A 9 8.63 -4.85 8.52
C LEU A 9 9.17 -5.96 7.63
N LYS A 10 10.47 -6.21 7.64
CA LYS A 10 11.09 -7.25 6.81
C LYS A 10 10.38 -8.60 7.05
N ASP A 11 9.91 -9.21 5.95
CA ASP A 11 9.19 -10.48 5.92
C ASP A 11 7.85 -10.51 6.70
N LYS A 12 7.40 -9.41 7.28
CA LYS A 12 6.08 -9.33 7.93
C LYS A 12 4.98 -9.34 6.87
N LYS A 13 3.95 -10.15 7.11
CA LYS A 13 2.76 -10.19 6.25
C LYS A 13 1.85 -9.01 6.54
N VAL A 14 1.51 -8.25 5.53
CA VAL A 14 0.64 -7.07 5.62
C VAL A 14 -0.51 -7.23 4.64
N LEU A 15 -1.74 -7.03 5.12
CA LEU A 15 -2.94 -7.01 4.30
C LEU A 15 -3.36 -5.56 4.01
N ILE A 16 -3.69 -5.29 2.74
CA ILE A 16 -4.37 -4.07 2.32
C ILE A 16 -5.68 -4.48 1.66
N VAL A 17 -6.79 -4.00 2.18
CA VAL A 17 -8.11 -4.19 1.58
C VAL A 17 -8.49 -2.93 0.81
N GLY A 18 -8.66 -3.08 -0.50
CA GLY A 18 -8.80 -1.99 -1.47
C GLY A 18 -7.57 -1.84 -2.36
N ALA A 19 -7.75 -1.27 -3.56
CA ALA A 19 -6.67 -1.05 -4.53
C ALA A 19 -6.74 0.34 -5.18
N GLY A 20 -7.29 1.31 -4.47
CA GLY A 20 -7.31 2.72 -4.87
C GLY A 20 -5.95 3.43 -4.68
N ALA A 21 -5.94 4.75 -4.84
CA ALA A 21 -4.72 5.58 -4.74
C ALA A 21 -4.04 5.48 -3.37
N ILE A 22 -4.82 5.44 -2.29
CA ILE A 22 -4.29 5.31 -0.92
C ILE A 22 -3.65 3.95 -0.73
N ALA A 23 -4.33 2.87 -1.16
CA ALA A 23 -3.82 1.51 -1.10
C ALA A 23 -2.51 1.37 -1.89
N ALA A 24 -2.44 1.89 -3.11
CA ALA A 24 -1.25 1.86 -3.95
C ALA A 24 -0.06 2.58 -3.28
N ARG A 25 -0.29 3.77 -2.72
CA ARG A 25 0.74 4.52 -1.99
C ARG A 25 1.25 3.75 -0.76
N ARG A 26 0.36 3.14 0.01
CA ARG A 26 0.72 2.33 1.19
C ARG A 26 1.47 1.06 0.77
N ALA A 27 0.97 0.36 -0.26
CA ALA A 27 1.63 -0.82 -0.80
C ALA A 27 3.06 -0.53 -1.27
N THR A 28 3.27 0.56 -1.99
CA THR A 28 4.60 0.98 -2.45
C THR A 28 5.57 1.11 -1.28
N VAL A 29 5.20 1.89 -0.25
CA VAL A 29 6.04 2.10 0.94
C VAL A 29 6.33 0.78 1.66
N LEU A 30 5.30 -0.03 1.91
CA LEU A 30 5.45 -1.28 2.66
C LEU A 30 6.36 -2.28 1.95
N VAL A 31 6.27 -2.36 0.62
CA VAL A 31 7.15 -3.20 -0.21
C VAL A 31 8.60 -2.71 -0.14
N GLU A 32 8.84 -1.39 -0.15
CA GLU A 32 10.18 -0.80 0.02
C GLU A 32 10.80 -1.18 1.37
N PHE A 33 10.00 -1.25 2.44
CA PHE A 33 10.44 -1.70 3.76
C PHE A 33 10.47 -3.23 3.94
N GLY A 34 10.35 -3.99 2.86
CA GLY A 34 10.51 -5.45 2.86
C GLY A 34 9.32 -6.25 3.38
N ALA A 35 8.15 -5.63 3.53
CA ALA A 35 6.93 -6.34 3.92
C ALA A 35 6.43 -7.26 2.81
N LYS A 36 5.84 -8.40 3.20
CA LYS A 36 5.11 -9.30 2.30
C LYS A 36 3.66 -8.80 2.19
N VAL A 37 3.41 -7.96 1.19
CA VAL A 37 2.12 -7.30 1.02
C VAL A 37 1.15 -8.18 0.25
N THR A 38 -0.06 -8.35 0.78
CA THR A 38 -1.21 -8.90 0.09
C THR A 38 -2.25 -7.79 -0.08
N VAL A 39 -2.76 -7.61 -1.29
CA VAL A 39 -3.86 -6.70 -1.59
C VAL A 39 -5.10 -7.51 -1.92
N MET A 40 -6.25 -7.19 -1.30
CA MET A 40 -7.55 -7.74 -1.64
C MET A 40 -8.42 -6.65 -2.26
N ALA A 41 -8.78 -6.82 -3.52
CA ALA A 41 -9.70 -5.94 -4.23
C ALA A 41 -10.16 -6.61 -5.53
N PRO A 42 -11.44 -6.47 -5.94
CA PRO A 42 -11.94 -7.06 -7.19
C PRO A 42 -11.24 -6.44 -8.40
N GLU A 43 -10.97 -5.15 -8.35
CA GLU A 43 -10.29 -4.41 -9.40
C GLU A 43 -9.23 -3.48 -8.78
N ALA A 44 -8.15 -3.26 -9.50
CA ALA A 44 -7.25 -2.16 -9.18
C ALA A 44 -7.91 -0.89 -9.72
N GLY A 45 -8.25 0.02 -8.82
CA GLY A 45 -8.70 1.35 -9.22
C GLY A 45 -7.70 1.95 -10.21
N SER A 46 -8.19 2.69 -11.19
CA SER A 46 -7.39 3.47 -12.14
C SER A 46 -6.63 4.64 -11.45
N GLY A 47 -6.55 4.59 -10.13
CA GLY A 47 -5.96 5.59 -9.26
C GLY A 47 -4.48 5.80 -9.54
N VAL A 48 -4.20 7.00 -9.92
CA VAL A 48 -3.02 7.64 -10.48
C VAL A 48 -2.90 7.38 -11.97
N GLN A 49 -3.52 8.25 -12.76
CA GLN A 49 -3.15 8.40 -14.16
C GLN A 49 -1.70 8.90 -14.22
N VAL A 50 -0.78 7.96 -14.33
CA VAL A 50 0.57 8.30 -14.76
C VAL A 50 0.47 8.62 -16.24
N ASN A 51 0.40 9.92 -16.58
CA ASN A 51 0.38 10.40 -17.95
C ASN A 51 1.77 10.22 -18.62
N HIS A 52 2.30 9.02 -18.61
CA HIS A 52 3.47 8.62 -19.38
C HIS A 52 3.21 7.31 -20.12
N ALA A 53 2.28 7.37 -21.09
CA ALA A 53 2.02 6.25 -22.00
C ALA A 53 3.22 5.91 -22.93
N ALA A 54 4.28 6.69 -22.92
CA ALA A 54 5.42 6.55 -23.83
C ALA A 54 6.54 5.63 -23.34
N GLU A 55 6.66 5.34 -22.03
CA GLU A 55 7.78 4.59 -21.48
C GLU A 55 7.46 3.15 -21.03
N LEU A 56 6.25 2.68 -21.27
CA LEU A 56 5.79 1.34 -20.84
C LEU A 56 6.33 0.18 -21.70
N LYS A 57 7.19 0.42 -22.67
CA LYS A 57 7.66 -0.61 -23.62
C LYS A 57 8.91 -1.40 -23.20
N SER A 58 9.52 -1.13 -22.06
CA SER A 58 10.77 -1.79 -21.65
C SER A 58 10.72 -2.59 -20.33
N PHE A 59 9.53 -2.98 -19.87
CA PHE A 59 9.37 -3.70 -18.60
C PHE A 59 9.50 -5.23 -18.73
N THR A 60 10.61 -5.73 -19.24
CA THR A 60 10.89 -7.18 -19.27
C THR A 60 12.05 -7.63 -18.40
N ALA A 61 12.67 -6.75 -17.62
CA ALA A 61 13.72 -7.14 -16.69
C ALA A 61 13.25 -6.88 -15.24
N VAL A 62 12.82 -7.93 -14.58
CA VAL A 62 12.47 -7.93 -13.15
C VAL A 62 13.76 -7.85 -12.35
N GLY A 63 14.11 -6.67 -11.91
CA GLY A 63 15.22 -6.40 -11.00
C GLY A 63 14.92 -5.15 -10.17
N ASP A 64 15.73 -4.86 -9.17
CA ASP A 64 15.62 -3.70 -8.27
C ASP A 64 15.49 -2.34 -8.99
N SER A 65 15.82 -2.30 -10.29
CA SER A 65 15.70 -1.14 -11.17
C SER A 65 14.28 -0.58 -11.35
N VAL A 66 13.23 -1.38 -11.10
CA VAL A 66 11.83 -0.90 -11.20
C VAL A 66 11.52 0.12 -10.11
N LEU A 67 12.04 -0.08 -8.91
CA LEU A 67 11.87 0.85 -7.79
C LEU A 67 12.69 2.12 -7.98
N GLU A 68 13.89 2.03 -8.54
CA GLU A 68 14.75 3.19 -8.83
C GLU A 68 14.12 4.16 -9.83
N GLN A 69 13.39 3.65 -10.84
CA GLN A 69 12.74 4.49 -11.85
C GLN A 69 11.62 5.36 -11.28
N TYR A 70 10.92 4.87 -10.24
CA TYR A 70 9.89 5.61 -9.51
C TYR A 70 10.44 6.38 -8.30
N ALA A 71 11.67 6.13 -7.90
CA ALA A 71 12.32 6.76 -6.75
C ALA A 71 13.00 8.11 -7.06
N GLN A 72 13.01 8.59 -8.31
CA GLN A 72 13.67 9.83 -8.68
C GLN A 72 12.76 11.05 -8.45
N PRO A 73 12.98 11.84 -7.38
CA PRO A 73 12.17 13.03 -7.09
C PRO A 73 12.34 14.16 -8.11
N ASP A 74 13.42 14.13 -8.90
CA ASP A 74 13.81 15.22 -9.78
C ASP A 74 13.02 15.30 -11.09
N LYS A 75 12.17 14.28 -11.38
CA LYS A 75 11.34 14.27 -12.60
C LYS A 75 9.92 14.80 -12.41
N CYS A 76 9.54 15.19 -11.20
CA CYS A 76 8.28 15.88 -10.98
C CYS A 76 8.44 17.35 -11.42
N ALA A 77 7.81 17.72 -12.53
CA ALA A 77 7.76 19.12 -12.95
C ALA A 77 7.23 19.99 -11.81
N ALA A 78 7.99 21.03 -11.49
CA ALA A 78 7.69 21.90 -10.37
C ALA A 78 6.25 22.45 -10.51
N GLY A 79 5.36 22.05 -9.59
CA GLY A 79 4.05 22.66 -9.38
C GLY A 79 2.81 21.77 -9.61
N GLU A 80 2.92 20.55 -10.18
CA GLU A 80 1.72 19.79 -10.54
C GLU A 80 1.39 18.58 -9.65
N LYS A 81 2.36 18.00 -8.95
CA LYS A 81 2.14 16.83 -8.05
C LYS A 81 3.06 16.87 -6.85
N SER A 82 2.58 16.35 -5.72
CA SER A 82 3.45 16.17 -4.56
C SER A 82 4.54 15.12 -4.84
N PRO A 83 5.72 15.21 -4.22
CA PRO A 83 6.79 14.22 -4.38
C PRO A 83 6.33 12.76 -4.11
N TRP A 84 5.27 12.59 -3.33
CA TRP A 84 4.65 11.30 -2.99
C TRP A 84 3.87 10.69 -4.15
N GLU A 85 3.17 11.51 -4.94
CA GLU A 85 2.38 11.04 -6.08
C GLU A 85 3.28 10.52 -7.18
N CYS A 86 4.48 11.09 -7.30
CA CYS A 86 5.49 10.64 -8.26
C CYS A 86 6.11 9.28 -7.89
N ARG A 87 6.06 8.88 -6.61
CA ARG A 87 6.65 7.62 -6.12
C ARG A 87 5.64 6.48 -5.97
N THR A 88 4.35 6.74 -6.16
CA THR A 88 3.31 5.73 -5.99
C THR A 88 3.26 4.80 -7.19
N ILE A 89 3.49 3.51 -6.95
CA ILE A 89 3.40 2.47 -7.97
C ILE A 89 1.99 1.84 -7.91
N PRO A 90 1.25 1.76 -9.02
CA PRO A 90 -0.06 1.11 -9.04
C PRO A 90 0.01 -0.34 -8.56
N VAL A 91 -1.01 -0.79 -7.82
CA VAL A 91 -1.11 -2.17 -7.29
C VAL A 91 -0.88 -3.21 -8.38
N ARG A 92 -1.49 -3.01 -9.56
CA ARG A 92 -1.33 -3.91 -10.70
C ARG A 92 0.15 -4.07 -11.08
N LYS A 93 0.90 -2.97 -11.14
CA LYS A 93 2.32 -2.99 -11.52
C LYS A 93 3.19 -3.68 -10.48
N LEU A 94 2.92 -3.45 -9.20
CA LEU A 94 3.60 -4.18 -8.13
C LEU A 94 3.31 -5.68 -8.17
N ALA A 95 2.07 -6.07 -8.50
CA ALA A 95 1.69 -7.48 -8.66
C ALA A 95 2.34 -8.12 -9.89
N GLU A 96 2.33 -7.45 -11.04
CA GLU A 96 3.01 -7.90 -12.28
C GLU A 96 4.52 -8.08 -12.07
N ALA A 97 5.13 -7.23 -11.24
CA ALA A 97 6.54 -7.33 -10.86
C ALA A 97 6.82 -8.37 -9.76
N GLY A 98 5.80 -9.11 -9.29
CA GLY A 98 5.95 -10.11 -8.22
C GLY A 98 6.30 -9.53 -6.84
N ARG A 99 6.09 -8.22 -6.62
CA ARG A 99 6.45 -7.53 -5.37
C ARG A 99 5.34 -7.60 -4.32
N LEU A 100 4.12 -7.93 -4.71
CA LEU A 100 2.99 -8.19 -3.82
C LEU A 100 2.08 -9.27 -4.41
N VAL A 101 1.22 -9.84 -3.57
CA VAL A 101 0.14 -10.75 -3.98
C VAL A 101 -1.15 -9.96 -4.12
N TRP A 102 -1.80 -10.04 -5.29
CA TRP A 102 -3.10 -9.43 -5.49
C TRP A 102 -4.20 -10.48 -5.59
N LYS A 103 -5.07 -10.55 -4.58
CA LYS A 103 -6.29 -11.37 -4.56
C LYS A 103 -7.43 -10.57 -5.18
N ARG A 104 -7.91 -11.03 -6.34
CA ARG A 104 -8.91 -10.29 -7.16
C ARG A 104 -10.34 -10.59 -6.74
N HIS A 105 -10.66 -10.33 -5.48
CA HIS A 105 -12.02 -10.40 -4.95
C HIS A 105 -12.22 -9.35 -3.86
N ALA A 106 -13.49 -9.00 -3.59
CA ALA A 106 -13.83 -8.17 -2.45
C ALA A 106 -13.59 -8.95 -1.16
N PHE A 107 -13.22 -8.23 -0.09
CA PHE A 107 -13.09 -8.81 1.24
C PHE A 107 -14.43 -9.46 1.65
N CYS A 108 -14.38 -10.68 2.15
CA CYS A 108 -15.55 -11.46 2.53
C CYS A 108 -15.26 -12.32 3.77
N GLU A 109 -16.31 -12.96 4.30
CA GLU A 109 -16.20 -13.81 5.51
C GLU A 109 -15.19 -14.96 5.38
N GLN A 110 -14.97 -15.47 4.18
CA GLN A 110 -14.00 -16.54 3.92
C GLN A 110 -12.55 -16.09 4.17
N ASP A 111 -12.29 -14.78 4.11
CA ASP A 111 -10.96 -14.23 4.37
C ASP A 111 -10.66 -14.08 5.87
N LEU A 112 -11.67 -14.25 6.74
CA LEU A 112 -11.53 -14.06 8.19
C LEU A 112 -10.51 -15.02 8.83
N GLU A 113 -10.43 -16.25 8.35
CA GLU A 113 -9.46 -17.23 8.84
C GLU A 113 -8.03 -16.81 8.51
N GLU A 114 -7.86 -16.16 7.36
CA GLU A 114 -6.56 -15.67 6.92
C GLU A 114 -6.09 -14.41 7.68
N LEU A 115 -7.00 -13.63 8.29
CA LEU A 115 -6.65 -12.39 8.99
C LEU A 115 -5.58 -12.63 10.05
N ASN A 116 -5.68 -13.72 10.81
CA ASN A 116 -4.76 -14.03 11.91
C ASN A 116 -3.30 -14.23 11.48
N GLN A 117 -3.03 -14.42 10.19
CA GLN A 117 -1.66 -14.54 9.69
C GLN A 117 -0.99 -13.18 9.43
N PHE A 118 -1.77 -12.09 9.38
CA PHE A 118 -1.23 -10.77 9.08
C PHE A 118 -0.75 -10.06 10.34
N PHE A 119 0.40 -9.42 10.21
CA PHE A 119 1.00 -8.62 11.27
C PHE A 119 0.27 -7.30 11.46
N LEU A 120 -0.23 -6.70 10.37
CA LEU A 120 -1.08 -5.52 10.38
C LEU A 120 -1.98 -5.47 9.15
N VAL A 121 -3.08 -4.72 9.25
CA VAL A 121 -4.09 -4.58 8.21
C VAL A 121 -4.33 -3.10 7.88
N ILE A 122 -4.63 -2.81 6.62
CA ILE A 122 -5.00 -1.49 6.15
C ILE A 122 -6.35 -1.60 5.44
N ALA A 123 -7.37 -0.96 5.99
CA ALA A 123 -8.70 -0.83 5.39
C ALA A 123 -8.73 0.44 4.52
N ALA A 124 -8.71 0.27 3.20
CA ALA A 124 -8.58 1.34 2.22
C ALA A 124 -9.51 1.13 1.01
N THR A 125 -10.72 0.64 1.27
CA THR A 125 -11.78 0.57 0.26
C THR A 125 -12.47 1.93 0.10
N ASP A 126 -13.28 2.06 -0.91
CA ASP A 126 -14.18 3.20 -1.15
C ASP A 126 -15.49 3.14 -0.36
N ASP A 127 -15.76 2.00 0.31
CA ASP A 127 -16.92 1.80 1.17
C ASP A 127 -16.52 1.95 2.66
N PRO A 128 -16.95 3.03 3.34
CA PRO A 128 -16.67 3.24 4.76
C PRO A 128 -17.19 2.10 5.65
N ALA A 129 -18.37 1.53 5.33
CA ALA A 129 -18.95 0.46 6.14
C ALA A 129 -18.11 -0.82 6.10
N VAL A 130 -17.53 -1.13 4.94
CA VAL A 130 -16.56 -2.24 4.80
C VAL A 130 -15.30 -1.96 5.60
N ASN A 131 -14.78 -0.72 5.56
CA ASN A 131 -13.59 -0.36 6.31
C ASN A 131 -13.85 -0.44 7.83
N ASP A 132 -14.98 0.06 8.31
CA ASP A 132 -15.39 -0.02 9.73
C ASP A 132 -15.50 -1.48 10.18
N HIS A 133 -16.10 -2.33 9.36
CA HIS A 133 -16.22 -3.75 9.65
C HIS A 133 -14.85 -4.45 9.75
N ILE A 134 -13.93 -4.15 8.84
CA ILE A 134 -12.54 -4.67 8.89
C ILE A 134 -11.84 -4.23 10.17
N VAL A 135 -12.01 -2.97 10.59
CA VAL A 135 -11.44 -2.46 11.85
C VAL A 135 -11.98 -3.25 13.03
N GLN A 136 -13.30 -3.43 13.11
CA GLN A 136 -13.91 -4.22 14.18
C GLN A 136 -13.33 -5.65 14.24
N LEU A 137 -13.25 -6.33 13.10
CA LEU A 137 -12.69 -7.68 13.01
C LEU A 137 -11.21 -7.75 13.43
N CYS A 138 -10.43 -6.73 13.10
CA CYS A 138 -9.04 -6.63 13.51
C CYS A 138 -8.89 -6.41 15.02
N HIS A 139 -9.69 -5.52 15.61
CA HIS A 139 -9.70 -5.28 17.05
C HIS A 139 -10.09 -6.53 17.85
N GLU A 140 -11.11 -7.29 17.41
CA GLU A 140 -11.50 -8.56 18.02
C GLU A 140 -10.36 -9.60 18.02
N ARG A 141 -9.44 -9.51 17.07
CA ARG A 141 -8.30 -10.42 16.88
C ARG A 141 -6.97 -9.84 17.36
N HIS A 142 -6.99 -8.64 17.93
CA HIS A 142 -5.78 -7.92 18.36
C HIS A 142 -4.76 -7.71 17.24
N ILE A 143 -5.24 -7.49 16.01
CA ILE A 143 -4.41 -7.18 14.85
C ILE A 143 -4.38 -5.66 14.66
N PRO A 144 -3.22 -5.01 14.67
CA PRO A 144 -3.13 -3.57 14.43
C PRO A 144 -3.73 -3.20 13.07
N VAL A 145 -4.59 -2.18 13.05
CA VAL A 145 -5.30 -1.75 11.85
C VAL A 145 -5.17 -0.25 11.60
N ASN A 146 -5.12 0.12 10.31
CA ASN A 146 -5.20 1.50 9.86
C ASN A 146 -6.42 1.68 8.97
N HIS A 147 -7.32 2.58 9.35
CA HIS A 147 -8.46 2.98 8.55
C HIS A 147 -8.10 4.20 7.68
N ALA A 148 -8.12 4.04 6.35
CA ALA A 148 -7.65 5.08 5.43
C ALA A 148 -8.50 6.36 5.42
N GLY A 149 -9.77 6.26 5.81
CA GLY A 149 -10.74 7.37 5.84
C GLY A 149 -11.00 7.96 7.22
N ASP A 150 -10.65 7.24 8.31
CA ASP A 150 -10.91 7.69 9.69
C ASP A 150 -9.70 7.46 10.59
N GLN A 151 -9.02 8.56 10.93
CA GLN A 151 -7.84 8.54 11.78
C GLN A 151 -8.15 8.12 13.23
N ALA A 152 -9.37 8.35 13.72
CA ALA A 152 -9.75 8.02 15.08
C ALA A 152 -9.83 6.51 15.33
N GLN A 153 -10.05 5.75 14.27
CA GLN A 153 -10.12 4.28 14.29
C GLN A 153 -8.78 3.58 13.98
N CYS A 154 -7.69 4.33 13.95
CA CYS A 154 -6.37 3.79 13.61
C CYS A 154 -5.55 3.45 14.85
N ASP A 155 -5.03 2.21 14.93
CA ASP A 155 -4.04 1.82 15.95
C ASP A 155 -2.65 2.37 15.66
N PHE A 156 -2.34 2.62 14.38
CA PHE A 156 -1.08 3.20 13.93
C PHE A 156 -1.28 4.16 12.77
N GLN A 157 -0.30 5.04 12.58
CA GLN A 157 -0.32 6.03 11.52
C GLN A 157 0.94 5.92 10.66
N PHE A 158 0.80 6.26 9.37
CA PHE A 158 1.93 6.38 8.48
C PHE A 158 2.48 7.81 8.58
N PRO A 159 3.68 8.01 9.16
CA PRO A 159 4.31 9.33 9.19
C PRO A 159 4.71 9.74 7.77
N ALA A 160 4.96 11.04 7.58
CA ALA A 160 5.65 11.52 6.41
C ALA A 160 7.10 11.00 6.42
N ILE A 161 7.46 10.20 5.43
CA ILE A 161 8.82 9.66 5.29
C ILE A 161 9.58 10.59 4.33
N VAL A 162 10.61 11.24 4.85
CA VAL A 162 11.55 12.03 4.04
C VAL A 162 12.87 11.26 3.98
N GLN A 163 13.16 10.64 2.84
CA GLN A 163 14.48 10.06 2.57
C GLN A 163 15.40 11.16 2.03
N LYS A 164 16.45 11.45 2.75
CA LYS A 164 17.47 12.42 2.37
C LYS A 164 18.82 11.70 2.21
N GLY A 165 19.05 11.15 1.02
CA GLY A 165 20.29 10.47 0.67
C GLY A 165 20.42 9.03 1.24
N PRO A 166 21.46 8.31 0.83
CA PRO A 166 21.79 7.02 1.42
C PRO A 166 22.22 7.23 2.87
N VAL A 167 21.73 6.37 3.75
CA VAL A 167 22.23 6.24 5.12
C VAL A 167 23.52 5.42 5.10
#